data_e47158a7504229721aa04fc575f8ee10
#
_entry.id   e47158a7504229721aa04fc575f8ee10
#
_cell.length_a   1.000
_cell.length_b   1.000
_cell.length_c   1.000
_cell.angle_alpha   90.00
_cell.angle_beta   90.00
_cell.angle_gamma   90.00
#
_symmetry.space_group_name_H-M   'P 1'
#
loop_
_entity.id
_entity.type
_entity.pdbx_description
1 polymer ?
#
loop_
_entity_poly.entity_id
_entity_poly.type
_entity_poly.pdbx_seq_one_letter_code
_entity_poly.pdbx_strand_id
1 'polypeptide(L)'
;NPSLISKQGTAIGEAINLAVRSFTPQEGVGRTVIVITDGENHEGGAVEAAKAAAEKGIQVNVLGVGMPEGAPIPIEGTNDYRRDREGNVIVTRLNEQMCQEIAQAGNGIYVRVDNTNGAQKAISQEINKMAKADVETQVYTEFNEQFQAVAWIILLLLLAEMLILERKNPLFRNIHLFSNKK
;
A
#
# COMPACT_ATOMS: atom_id res chain seq x y z
N ASN A 1 4.20 25.46 21.11
CA ASN A 1 4.57 26.85 20.90
C ASN A 1 5.43 26.95 19.63
N PRO A 2 4.96 27.66 18.57
CA PRO A 2 5.68 27.79 17.29
C PRO A 2 7.10 28.32 17.40
N SER A 3 7.39 29.07 18.47
CA SER A 3 8.73 29.64 18.69
C SER A 3 9.81 28.63 19.07
N LEU A 4 9.47 27.38 19.31
CA LEU A 4 10.44 26.31 19.62
C LEU A 4 11.03 25.66 18.36
N ILE A 5 10.49 25.96 17.18
CA ILE A 5 10.92 25.39 15.91
C ILE A 5 11.82 26.43 15.21
N SER A 6 13.06 26.08 14.98
CA SER A 6 14.06 26.97 14.38
C SER A 6 13.78 27.30 12.92
N LYS A 7 13.07 26.42 12.19
CA LYS A 7 12.56 26.63 10.83
C LYS A 7 11.04 26.54 10.86
N GLN A 8 10.37 27.64 10.56
CA GLN A 8 8.92 27.68 10.38
C GLN A 8 8.61 27.44 8.90
N GLY A 9 7.74 26.49 8.61
CA GLY A 9 7.32 26.15 7.26
C GLY A 9 6.85 24.70 7.17
N THR A 10 6.17 24.37 6.09
CA THR A 10 5.71 23.03 5.82
C THR A 10 6.77 22.29 4.99
N ALA A 11 7.27 21.17 5.51
CA ALA A 11 8.25 20.29 4.86
C ALA A 11 7.60 18.94 4.54
N ILE A 12 6.75 18.90 3.51
CA ILE A 12 6.00 17.70 3.13
C ILE A 12 6.94 16.55 2.78
N GLY A 13 8.04 16.83 2.06
CA GLY A 13 9.01 15.82 1.66
C GLY A 13 9.71 15.16 2.84
N GLU A 14 10.11 15.94 3.85
CA GLU A 14 10.71 15.38 5.08
C GLU A 14 9.71 14.56 5.89
N ALA A 15 8.44 15.00 5.97
CA ALA A 15 7.38 14.25 6.64
C ALA A 15 7.13 12.89 5.98
N ILE A 16 7.07 12.85 4.64
CA ILE A 16 6.95 11.59 3.89
C ILE A 16 8.16 10.68 4.16
N ASN A 17 9.38 11.21 4.09
CA ASN A 17 10.59 10.45 4.34
C ASN A 17 10.64 9.89 5.78
N LEU A 18 10.19 10.66 6.76
CA LEU A 18 10.10 10.20 8.15
C LEU A 18 9.07 9.08 8.30
N ALA A 19 7.88 9.24 7.70
CA ALA A 19 6.85 8.21 7.68
C ALA A 19 7.35 6.91 7.04
N VAL A 20 8.03 7.00 5.89
CA VAL A 20 8.62 5.85 5.20
C VAL A 20 9.63 5.09 6.07
N ARG A 21 10.46 5.80 6.84
CA ARG A 21 11.42 5.19 7.77
C ARG A 21 10.77 4.52 8.97
N SER A 22 9.55 4.91 9.31
CA SER A 22 8.79 4.37 10.45
C SER A 22 8.13 3.02 10.14
N PHE A 23 8.02 2.64 8.86
CA PHE A 23 7.49 1.34 8.49
C PHE A 23 8.51 0.24 8.72
N THR A 24 8.08 -0.81 9.40
CA THR A 24 8.86 -2.05 9.49
C THR A 24 8.71 -2.82 8.18
N PRO A 25 9.81 -3.34 7.59
CA PRO A 25 9.71 -4.22 6.44
C PRO A 25 8.91 -5.48 6.79
N GLN A 26 7.77 -5.65 6.14
CA GLN A 26 6.90 -6.80 6.31
C GLN A 26 6.37 -7.19 4.93
N GLU A 27 6.57 -8.45 4.54
CA GLU A 27 6.10 -8.97 3.27
C GLU A 27 4.58 -9.19 3.30
N GLY A 28 3.90 -8.96 2.18
CA GLY A 28 2.47 -9.21 2.03
C GLY A 28 1.57 -8.26 2.84
N VAL A 29 2.07 -7.09 3.22
CA VAL A 29 1.26 -6.06 3.91
C VAL A 29 1.33 -4.76 3.13
N GLY A 30 0.19 -4.29 2.62
CA GLY A 30 0.05 -2.99 1.97
C GLY A 30 0.38 -1.86 2.92
N ARG A 31 1.22 -0.93 2.47
CA ARG A 31 1.67 0.22 3.25
C ARG A 31 1.26 1.49 2.55
N THR A 32 0.67 2.41 3.31
CA THR A 32 0.27 3.71 2.77
C THR A 32 0.57 4.84 3.74
N VAL A 33 0.93 5.97 3.18
CA VAL A 33 1.04 7.26 3.88
C VAL A 33 -0.12 8.12 3.41
N ILE A 34 -0.82 8.75 4.34
CA ILE A 34 -1.85 9.74 4.04
C ILE A 34 -1.32 11.10 4.45
N VAL A 35 -1.13 11.97 3.48
CA VAL A 35 -0.70 13.35 3.68
C VAL A 35 -1.93 14.25 3.69
N ILE A 36 -2.13 15.02 4.75
CA ILE A 36 -3.20 16.01 4.87
C ILE A 36 -2.53 17.38 4.84
N THR A 37 -2.80 18.17 3.80
CA THR A 37 -2.11 19.44 3.57
C THR A 37 -2.97 20.38 2.75
N ASP A 38 -2.66 21.68 2.82
CA ASP A 38 -3.14 22.70 1.89
C ASP A 38 -2.24 22.84 0.65
N GLY A 39 -1.18 22.04 0.57
CA GLY A 39 -0.23 22.04 -0.55
C GLY A 39 0.80 23.17 -0.49
N GLU A 40 0.87 23.94 0.60
CA GLU A 40 1.98 24.86 0.83
C GLU A 40 3.22 24.05 1.22
N ASN A 41 4.24 24.10 0.39
CA ASN A 41 5.52 23.42 0.64
C ASN A 41 6.67 24.42 0.50
N HIS A 42 7.33 24.68 1.61
CA HIS A 42 8.38 25.70 1.70
C HIS A 42 9.80 25.15 1.44
N GLU A 43 9.98 23.83 1.51
CA GLU A 43 11.32 23.22 1.42
C GLU A 43 11.54 22.39 0.13
N GLY A 44 10.53 22.21 -0.72
CA GLY A 44 10.64 21.36 -1.92
C GLY A 44 10.75 19.86 -1.60
N GLY A 45 11.11 19.06 -2.61
CA GLY A 45 11.41 17.63 -2.43
C GLY A 45 10.22 16.71 -2.12
N ALA A 46 8.98 17.22 -2.14
CA ALA A 46 7.81 16.41 -1.79
C ALA A 46 7.49 15.35 -2.85
N VAL A 47 7.60 15.71 -4.13
CA VAL A 47 7.36 14.80 -5.26
C VAL A 47 8.43 13.71 -5.30
N GLU A 48 9.69 14.07 -5.09
CA GLU A 48 10.82 13.13 -5.03
C GLU A 48 10.68 12.15 -3.87
N ALA A 49 10.24 12.64 -2.69
CA ALA A 49 10.01 11.81 -1.52
C ALA A 49 8.84 10.84 -1.74
N ALA A 50 7.75 11.27 -2.40
CA ALA A 50 6.63 10.42 -2.76
C ALA A 50 7.04 9.34 -3.76
N LYS A 51 7.84 9.69 -4.77
CA LYS A 51 8.40 8.73 -5.72
C LYS A 51 9.28 7.68 -5.04
N ALA A 52 10.18 8.11 -4.15
CA ALA A 52 11.03 7.21 -3.39
C ALA A 52 10.23 6.30 -2.42
N ALA A 53 9.07 6.75 -1.92
CA ALA A 53 8.14 5.92 -1.17
C ALA A 53 7.50 4.85 -2.06
N ALA A 54 7.03 5.23 -3.25
CA ALA A 54 6.44 4.31 -4.22
C ALA A 54 7.43 3.22 -4.68
N GLU A 55 8.70 3.55 -4.89
CA GLU A 55 9.77 2.59 -5.21
C GLU A 55 9.99 1.55 -4.10
N LYS A 56 9.64 1.89 -2.85
CA LYS A 56 9.65 0.97 -1.70
C LYS A 56 8.32 0.24 -1.48
N GLY A 57 7.37 0.34 -2.42
CA GLY A 57 6.05 -0.25 -2.30
C GLY A 57 5.17 0.42 -1.23
N ILE A 58 5.40 1.71 -0.95
CA ILE A 58 4.59 2.50 -0.01
C ILE A 58 3.81 3.52 -0.82
N GLN A 59 2.49 3.41 -0.81
CA GLN A 59 1.60 4.33 -1.51
C GLN A 59 1.48 5.65 -0.75
N VAL A 60 1.45 6.79 -1.45
CA VAL A 60 1.26 8.12 -0.86
C VAL A 60 -0.04 8.72 -1.36
N ASN A 61 -1.03 8.80 -0.49
CA ASN A 61 -2.32 9.42 -0.76
C ASN A 61 -2.35 10.84 -0.19
N VAL A 62 -2.97 11.77 -0.88
CA VAL A 62 -3.01 13.19 -0.48
C VAL A 62 -4.43 13.67 -0.31
N LEU A 63 -4.72 14.23 0.85
CA LEU A 63 -5.95 14.95 1.16
C LEU A 63 -5.67 16.45 1.15
N GLY A 64 -6.18 17.15 0.15
CA GLY A 64 -6.06 18.60 0.06
C GLY A 64 -7.14 19.30 0.88
N VAL A 65 -6.72 20.10 1.84
CA VAL A 65 -7.62 20.86 2.72
C VAL A 65 -7.53 22.34 2.40
N GLY A 66 -8.64 22.95 2.04
CA GLY A 66 -8.71 24.37 1.73
C GLY A 66 -9.46 24.65 0.44
N MET A 67 -9.44 25.90 0.04
CA MET A 67 -10.08 26.40 -1.18
C MET A 67 -9.02 26.86 -2.19
N PRO A 68 -9.10 26.46 -3.47
CA PRO A 68 -8.19 26.96 -4.50
C PRO A 68 -8.30 28.47 -4.71
N GLU A 69 -9.51 29.03 -4.52
CA GLU A 69 -9.78 30.46 -4.60
C GLU A 69 -9.10 31.22 -3.47
N GLY A 70 -8.82 30.54 -2.38
CA GLY A 70 -8.26 31.09 -1.15
C GLY A 70 -9.31 31.48 -0.14
N ALA A 71 -8.90 31.42 1.14
CA ALA A 71 -9.71 31.86 2.26
C ALA A 71 -8.86 32.67 3.25
N PRO A 72 -9.42 33.76 3.81
CA PRO A 72 -8.73 34.50 4.84
C PRO A 72 -8.68 33.69 6.16
N ILE A 73 -7.58 33.77 6.90
CA ILE A 73 -7.42 33.09 8.18
C ILE A 73 -8.18 33.85 9.27
N PRO A 74 -9.24 33.26 9.86
CA PRO A 74 -9.97 33.89 10.93
C PRO A 74 -9.14 33.93 12.22
N ILE A 75 -9.33 35.00 13.03
CA ILE A 75 -8.82 35.07 14.40
C ILE A 75 -9.89 34.49 15.31
N GLU A 76 -9.55 33.43 16.03
CA GLU A 76 -10.48 32.72 16.89
C GLU A 76 -11.07 33.66 17.97
N GLY A 77 -12.39 33.62 18.12
CA GLY A 77 -13.14 34.45 19.07
C GLY A 77 -13.39 35.89 18.61
N THR A 78 -13.07 36.24 17.36
CA THR A 78 -13.32 37.59 16.81
C THR A 78 -13.94 37.45 15.39
N ASN A 79 -14.50 38.58 14.90
CA ASN A 79 -14.95 38.68 13.51
C ASN A 79 -13.85 39.28 12.58
N ASP A 80 -12.56 39.17 12.97
CA ASP A 80 -11.44 39.72 12.21
C ASP A 80 -10.55 38.60 11.64
N TYR A 81 -9.67 38.98 10.71
CA TYR A 81 -8.77 38.07 10.00
C TYR A 81 -7.31 38.38 10.33
N ARG A 82 -6.46 37.36 10.24
CA ARG A 82 -5.00 37.52 10.40
C ARG A 82 -4.46 38.46 9.34
N ARG A 83 -3.54 39.33 9.75
CA ARG A 83 -2.86 40.30 8.89
C ARG A 83 -1.36 40.06 8.92
N ASP A 84 -0.70 40.36 7.80
CA ASP A 84 0.75 40.39 7.71
C ASP A 84 1.35 41.62 8.42
N ARG A 85 2.68 41.78 8.35
CA ARG A 85 3.38 42.92 8.95
C ARG A 85 3.02 44.27 8.29
N GLU A 86 2.46 44.21 7.08
CA GLU A 86 2.06 45.39 6.29
C GLU A 86 0.58 45.71 6.47
N GLY A 87 -0.16 44.89 7.24
CA GLY A 87 -1.57 45.08 7.55
C GLY A 87 -2.55 44.44 6.54
N ASN A 88 -2.04 43.70 5.52
CA ASN A 88 -2.89 43.02 4.56
C ASN A 88 -3.43 41.73 5.18
N VAL A 89 -4.66 41.35 4.79
CA VAL A 89 -5.27 40.10 5.24
C VAL A 89 -4.51 38.90 4.61
N ILE A 90 -4.08 37.99 5.47
CA ILE A 90 -3.42 36.76 5.01
C ILE A 90 -4.47 35.81 4.45
N VAL A 91 -4.31 35.45 3.15
CA VAL A 91 -5.17 34.50 2.44
C VAL A 91 -4.35 33.26 2.12
N THR A 92 -4.75 32.09 2.63
CA THR A 92 -4.16 30.79 2.28
C THR A 92 -4.95 30.18 1.14
N ARG A 93 -4.26 29.49 0.22
CA ARG A 93 -4.85 28.83 -0.94
C ARG A 93 -4.41 27.40 -1.01
N LEU A 94 -5.35 26.51 -1.36
CA LEU A 94 -5.01 25.12 -1.65
C LEU A 94 -4.24 25.02 -2.98
N ASN A 95 -3.03 24.51 -2.92
CA ASN A 95 -2.23 24.19 -4.08
C ASN A 95 -2.59 22.77 -4.59
N GLU A 96 -3.71 22.67 -5.31
CA GLU A 96 -4.19 21.38 -5.82
C GLU A 96 -3.21 20.71 -6.76
N GLN A 97 -2.51 21.50 -7.61
CA GLN A 97 -1.55 20.95 -8.56
C GLN A 97 -0.43 20.19 -7.84
N MET A 98 0.18 20.80 -6.83
CA MET A 98 1.23 20.15 -6.05
C MET A 98 0.72 18.89 -5.32
N CYS A 99 -0.49 18.95 -4.75
CA CYS A 99 -1.11 17.80 -4.10
C CYS A 99 -1.32 16.63 -5.07
N GLN A 100 -1.76 16.92 -6.31
CA GLN A 100 -1.93 15.93 -7.36
C GLN A 100 -0.58 15.34 -7.82
N GLU A 101 0.45 16.17 -8.01
CA GLU A 101 1.79 15.72 -8.39
C GLU A 101 2.39 14.78 -7.34
N ILE A 102 2.25 15.10 -6.05
CA ILE A 102 2.70 14.24 -4.94
C ILE A 102 1.96 12.91 -4.95
N ALA A 103 0.63 12.92 -5.06
CA ALA A 103 -0.18 11.71 -5.07
C ALA A 103 0.16 10.82 -6.28
N GLN A 104 0.31 11.41 -7.46
CA GLN A 104 0.68 10.69 -8.68
C GLN A 104 2.07 10.05 -8.57
N ALA A 105 3.07 10.80 -8.08
CA ALA A 105 4.42 10.29 -7.88
C ALA A 105 4.46 9.16 -6.84
N GLY A 106 3.57 9.22 -5.85
CA GLY A 106 3.42 8.20 -4.79
C GLY A 106 2.51 7.02 -5.14
N ASN A 107 2.09 6.86 -6.40
CA ASN A 107 1.13 5.84 -6.85
C ASN A 107 -0.18 5.83 -6.05
N GLY A 108 -0.57 6.99 -5.50
CA GLY A 108 -1.75 7.17 -4.70
C GLY A 108 -2.83 8.03 -5.38
N ILE A 109 -3.81 8.42 -4.59
CA ILE A 109 -4.89 9.29 -5.03
C ILE A 109 -4.82 10.65 -4.33
N TYR A 110 -5.23 11.69 -5.07
CA TYR A 110 -5.53 12.99 -4.50
C TYR A 110 -7.04 13.13 -4.31
N VAL A 111 -7.45 13.61 -3.15
CA VAL A 111 -8.85 13.93 -2.86
C VAL A 111 -8.92 15.27 -2.16
N ARG A 112 -9.73 16.18 -2.68
CA ARG A 112 -10.04 17.43 -1.98
C ARG A 112 -11.04 17.14 -0.86
N VAL A 113 -10.73 17.64 0.32
CA VAL A 113 -11.63 17.56 1.48
C VAL A 113 -12.65 18.69 1.35
N ASP A 114 -13.90 18.31 1.24
CA ASP A 114 -15.05 19.20 1.31
C ASP A 114 -15.89 18.89 2.57
N ASN A 115 -17.00 19.58 2.74
CA ASN A 115 -17.93 19.35 3.85
C ASN A 115 -18.75 18.08 3.72
N THR A 116 -18.42 17.21 2.74
CA THR A 116 -19.09 15.92 2.53
C THR A 116 -18.20 14.77 3.02
N ASN A 117 -18.78 13.57 3.14
CA ASN A 117 -18.04 12.36 3.48
C ASN A 117 -17.29 11.76 2.25
N GLY A 118 -17.16 12.52 1.15
CA GLY A 118 -16.56 12.05 -0.09
C GLY A 118 -15.10 11.65 0.07
N ALA A 119 -14.32 12.48 0.74
CA ALA A 119 -12.88 12.23 0.96
C ALA A 119 -12.67 10.98 1.84
N GLN A 120 -13.41 10.84 2.92
CA GLN A 120 -13.33 9.65 3.77
C GLN A 120 -13.68 8.38 3.01
N LYS A 121 -14.73 8.41 2.19
CA LYS A 121 -15.17 7.26 1.39
C LYS A 121 -14.11 6.89 0.34
N ALA A 122 -13.53 7.86 -0.35
CA ALA A 122 -12.50 7.63 -1.36
C ALA A 122 -11.25 6.98 -0.75
N ILE A 123 -10.75 7.52 0.35
CA ILE A 123 -9.57 6.96 1.06
C ILE A 123 -9.88 5.55 1.60
N SER A 124 -11.05 5.34 2.20
CA SER A 124 -11.43 4.01 2.70
C SER A 124 -11.53 2.98 1.58
N GLN A 125 -12.02 3.36 0.41
CA GLN A 125 -12.05 2.48 -0.76
C GLN A 125 -10.65 2.14 -1.25
N GLU A 126 -9.73 3.10 -1.25
CA GLU A 126 -8.35 2.87 -1.69
C GLU A 126 -7.60 1.94 -0.73
N ILE A 127 -7.72 2.14 0.57
CA ILE A 127 -7.15 1.25 1.60
C ILE A 127 -7.73 -0.17 1.47
N ASN A 128 -9.04 -0.30 1.24
CA ASN A 128 -9.69 -1.60 1.07
C ASN A 128 -9.23 -2.33 -0.21
N LYS A 129 -8.91 -1.60 -1.31
CA LYS A 129 -8.33 -2.21 -2.51
C LYS A 129 -6.94 -2.79 -2.22
N MET A 130 -6.11 -2.06 -1.49
CA MET A 130 -4.78 -2.54 -1.08
C MET A 130 -4.90 -3.81 -0.23
N ALA A 131 -5.75 -3.80 0.79
CA ALA A 131 -5.96 -4.95 1.66
C ALA A 131 -6.44 -6.20 0.89
N LYS A 132 -7.28 -6.03 -0.14
CA LYS A 132 -7.73 -7.15 -0.99
C LYS A 132 -6.62 -7.67 -1.89
N ALA A 133 -5.84 -6.78 -2.51
CA ALA A 133 -4.73 -7.16 -3.37
C ALA A 133 -3.68 -7.99 -2.60
N ASP A 134 -3.40 -7.63 -1.35
CA ASP A 134 -2.48 -8.36 -0.50
C ASP A 134 -2.99 -9.77 -0.16
N VAL A 135 -4.29 -9.91 0.14
CA VAL A 135 -4.91 -11.22 0.42
C VAL A 135 -4.86 -12.11 -0.82
N GLU A 136 -5.18 -11.58 -2.00
CA GLU A 136 -5.10 -12.34 -3.26
C GLU A 136 -3.65 -12.77 -3.54
N THR A 137 -2.67 -11.91 -3.33
CA THR A 137 -1.25 -12.23 -3.54
C THR A 137 -0.77 -13.31 -2.56
N GLN A 138 -1.17 -13.26 -1.30
CA GLN A 138 -0.81 -14.28 -0.31
C GLN A 138 -1.42 -15.63 -0.64
N VAL A 139 -2.70 -15.67 -1.05
CA VAL A 139 -3.36 -16.92 -1.43
C VAL A 139 -2.66 -17.59 -2.61
N TYR A 140 -2.18 -16.84 -3.58
CA TYR A 140 -1.43 -17.41 -4.72
C TYR A 140 0.00 -17.83 -4.36
N THR A 141 0.62 -17.23 -3.35
CA THR A 141 2.01 -17.56 -2.95
C THR A 141 2.08 -18.74 -1.99
N GLU A 142 1.02 -19.00 -1.21
CA GLU A 142 0.98 -20.12 -0.26
C GLU A 142 0.54 -21.45 -0.90
N PHE A 143 -0.04 -21.44 -2.09
CA PHE A 143 -0.22 -22.64 -2.88
C PHE A 143 1.12 -23.09 -3.49
N ASN A 144 1.99 -23.57 -2.63
CA ASN A 144 3.11 -24.40 -3.07
C ASN A 144 2.50 -25.67 -3.65
N GLU A 145 2.39 -25.70 -4.97
CA GLU A 145 1.73 -26.77 -5.73
C GLU A 145 2.46 -28.11 -5.56
N GLN A 146 2.31 -28.71 -4.40
CA GLN A 146 2.83 -30.06 -4.12
C GLN A 146 2.01 -31.15 -4.80
N PHE A 147 0.91 -30.77 -5.48
CA PHE A 147 0.08 -31.76 -6.19
C PHE A 147 0.86 -32.49 -7.28
N GLN A 148 1.88 -31.87 -7.87
CA GLN A 148 2.72 -32.52 -8.89
C GLN A 148 3.46 -33.73 -8.31
N ALA A 149 4.03 -33.62 -7.11
CA ALA A 149 4.70 -34.74 -6.45
C ALA A 149 3.73 -35.86 -6.14
N VAL A 150 2.54 -35.54 -5.64
CA VAL A 150 1.48 -36.51 -5.35
C VAL A 150 0.97 -37.14 -6.66
N ALA A 151 0.79 -36.35 -7.73
CA ALA A 151 0.37 -36.86 -9.04
C ALA A 151 1.39 -37.84 -9.64
N TRP A 152 2.69 -37.56 -9.50
CA TRP A 152 3.74 -38.50 -9.94
C TRP A 152 3.74 -39.78 -9.14
N ILE A 153 3.50 -39.74 -7.81
CA ILE A 153 3.38 -40.95 -6.98
C ILE A 153 2.15 -41.78 -7.42
N ILE A 154 1.01 -41.15 -7.66
CA ILE A 154 -0.21 -41.82 -8.12
C ILE A 154 0.01 -42.44 -9.49
N LEU A 155 0.67 -41.74 -10.42
CA LEU A 155 1.00 -42.26 -11.75
C LEU A 155 1.91 -43.48 -11.67
N LEU A 156 2.94 -43.45 -10.81
CA LEU A 156 3.84 -44.59 -10.57
C LEU A 156 3.10 -45.78 -9.98
N LEU A 157 2.18 -45.55 -9.04
CA LEU A 157 1.36 -46.62 -8.48
C LEU A 157 0.41 -47.25 -9.51
N LEU A 158 -0.20 -46.44 -10.37
CA LEU A 158 -1.03 -46.94 -11.48
C LEU A 158 -0.23 -47.77 -12.49
N LEU A 159 0.98 -47.31 -12.83
CA LEU A 159 1.87 -48.07 -13.70
C LEU A 159 2.29 -49.41 -13.05
N ALA A 160 2.61 -49.38 -11.75
CA ALA A 160 2.93 -50.59 -11.00
C ALA A 160 1.73 -51.56 -10.93
N GLU A 161 0.52 -51.03 -10.71
CA GLU A 161 -0.72 -51.82 -10.74
C GLU A 161 -0.95 -52.47 -12.13
N MET A 162 -0.76 -51.70 -13.21
CA MET A 162 -0.88 -52.21 -14.57
C MET A 162 0.12 -53.35 -14.89
N LEU A 163 1.31 -53.28 -14.26
CA LEU A 163 2.34 -54.34 -14.40
C LEU A 163 2.03 -55.57 -13.54
N ILE A 164 1.28 -55.43 -12.46
CA ILE A 164 0.94 -56.52 -11.52
C ILE A 164 -0.37 -57.22 -11.89
N LEU A 165 -1.24 -56.58 -12.69
CA LEU A 165 -2.59 -57.06 -12.99
C LEU A 165 -2.63 -58.32 -13.86
N GLU A 166 -3.20 -59.32 -13.27
CA GLU A 166 -4.04 -60.44 -13.75
C GLU A 166 -3.50 -61.51 -14.68
N ARG A 167 -2.32 -61.44 -15.22
CA ARG A 167 -1.71 -62.63 -15.84
C ARG A 167 -0.32 -62.80 -15.29
N LYS A 168 -0.07 -64.02 -14.72
CA LYS A 168 1.26 -64.49 -14.23
C LYS A 168 2.37 -63.91 -15.09
N ASN A 169 2.86 -62.74 -14.70
CA ASN A 169 3.95 -62.06 -15.39
C ASN A 169 5.17 -63.00 -15.33
N PRO A 170 5.75 -63.42 -16.44
CA PRO A 170 6.86 -64.38 -16.46
C PRO A 170 8.07 -63.91 -15.64
N LEU A 171 8.21 -62.59 -15.42
CA LEU A 171 9.27 -61.96 -14.60
C LEU A 171 9.13 -62.26 -13.10
N PHE A 172 7.91 -62.44 -12.57
CA PHE A 172 7.66 -62.66 -11.14
C PHE A 172 7.25 -64.09 -10.80
N ARG A 173 7.27 -65.00 -11.80
CA ARG A 173 6.85 -66.41 -11.61
C ARG A 173 7.68 -67.19 -10.57
N ASN A 174 8.87 -66.72 -10.24
CA ASN A 174 9.78 -67.37 -9.32
C ASN A 174 9.86 -66.73 -7.92
N ILE A 175 9.08 -65.67 -7.65
CA ILE A 175 9.06 -65.01 -6.35
C ILE A 175 7.89 -65.56 -5.54
N HIS A 176 8.19 -66.52 -4.63
CA HIS A 176 7.22 -67.06 -3.67
C HIS A 176 7.24 -66.16 -2.42
N LEU A 177 6.37 -65.13 -2.40
CA LEU A 177 6.24 -64.19 -1.28
C LEU A 177 5.64 -64.83 0.00
N PHE A 178 5.02 -65.97 -0.10
CA PHE A 178 4.47 -66.73 1.03
C PHE A 178 4.83 -68.18 0.89
N SER A 179 5.91 -68.61 1.53
CA SER A 179 6.24 -70.02 1.73
C SER A 179 5.42 -70.53 2.91
N ASN A 180 4.35 -71.26 2.66
CA ASN A 180 3.62 -72.02 3.70
C ASN A 180 4.44 -73.23 4.06
N LYS A 181 5.21 -73.18 5.17
CA LYS A 181 5.79 -74.39 5.79
C LYS A 181 4.66 -75.11 6.51
N LYS A 182 4.28 -76.29 5.97
CA LYS A 182 3.67 -77.33 6.79
C LYS A 182 4.74 -78.02 7.64
#